data_12eb166f44c45d89ba6fd4016fb36c43
#
_entry.id   12eb166f44c45d89ba6fd4016fb36c43
#
_cell.length_a   1.000
_cell.length_b   1.000
_cell.length_c   1.000
_cell.angle_alpha   90.00
_cell.angle_beta   90.00
_cell.angle_gamma   90.00
#
_symmetry.space_group_name_H-M   'P 1'
#
loop_
_entity.id
_entity.type
_entity.pdbx_description
1 polymer ?
#
loop_
_entity_poly.entity_id
_entity_poly.type
_entity_poly.pdbx_seq_one_letter_code
_entity_poly.pdbx_strand_id
1 'polypeptide(L)'
;GIVTHRYMLKYIDLIYDTDPNLVFFDVKPFKMIYEHKQIMLERIQKVEQYFGVDDVISCKYSIIADKAKLLWSLALYYKNTLHKNKLKTMAELIEYIDYSEQELLTNLISLYP
;
A
#
# COMPACT_ATOMS: atom_id res chain seq x y z
N GLY A 1 6.23 -2.39 -6.39
CA GLY A 1 6.79 -3.73 -6.43
C GLY A 1 7.49 -4.09 -5.13
N ILE A 2 8.09 -5.26 -5.10
CA ILE A 2 8.79 -5.78 -3.91
C ILE A 2 9.91 -4.84 -3.46
N VAL A 3 10.67 -4.30 -4.41
CA VAL A 3 11.77 -3.37 -4.12
C VAL A 3 11.24 -2.11 -3.45
N THR A 4 10.12 -1.60 -3.92
CA THR A 4 9.46 -0.42 -3.35
C THR A 4 9.03 -0.67 -1.91
N HIS A 5 8.43 -1.83 -1.62
CA HIS A 5 7.99 -2.16 -0.26
C HIS A 5 9.17 -2.29 0.71
N ARG A 6 10.26 -2.93 0.29
CA ARG A 6 11.49 -2.99 1.10
C ARG A 6 12.05 -1.62 1.40
N TYR A 7 12.09 -0.77 0.40
CA TYR A 7 12.55 0.60 0.57
C TYR A 7 11.71 1.33 1.61
N MET A 8 10.38 1.19 1.53
CA MET A 8 9.46 1.83 2.45
C MET A 8 9.64 1.33 3.88
N LEU A 9 9.85 0.02 4.08
CA LEU A 9 10.10 -0.54 5.40
C LEU A 9 11.40 0.00 6.00
N LYS A 10 12.46 0.06 5.20
CA LYS A 10 13.73 0.64 5.63
C LYS A 10 13.61 2.12 5.96
N TYR A 11 12.82 2.83 5.19
CA TYR A 11 12.56 4.25 5.43
C TYR A 11 11.85 4.47 6.76
N ILE A 12 10.84 3.66 7.07
CA ILE A 12 10.14 3.74 8.35
C ILE A 12 11.08 3.41 9.51
N ASP A 13 11.93 2.40 9.37
CA ASP A 13 12.93 2.07 10.40
C ASP A 13 13.89 3.24 10.64
N LEU A 14 14.36 3.87 9.58
CA LEU A 14 15.23 5.04 9.67
C LEU A 14 14.54 6.18 10.42
N ILE A 15 13.29 6.46 10.08
CA ILE A 15 12.50 7.52 10.73
C ILE A 15 12.28 7.20 12.20
N TYR A 16 11.99 5.93 12.51
CA TYR A 16 11.78 5.51 13.90
C TYR A 16 13.03 5.74 14.76
N ASP A 17 14.21 5.49 14.21
CA ASP A 17 15.49 5.55 14.93
C ASP A 17 16.13 6.95 14.92
N THR A 18 15.55 7.92 14.21
CA THR A 18 16.15 9.25 14.04
C THR A 18 15.32 10.31 14.74
N ASP A 19 16.00 11.38 15.24
CA ASP A 19 15.33 12.54 15.80
C ASP A 19 14.44 13.19 14.74
N PRO A 20 13.13 13.38 15.00
CA PRO A 20 12.22 13.97 14.01
C PRO A 20 12.64 15.37 13.54
N ASN A 21 13.40 16.10 14.36
CA ASN A 21 13.84 17.44 14.00
C ASN A 21 15.06 17.47 13.07
N LEU A 22 15.70 16.30 12.85
CA LEU A 22 16.90 16.19 12.02
C LEU A 22 16.63 15.64 10.63
N VAL A 23 15.44 15.08 10.40
CA VAL A 23 15.10 14.41 9.15
C VAL A 23 13.78 14.93 8.60
N PHE A 24 13.79 15.34 7.33
CA PHE A 24 12.55 15.66 6.62
C PHE A 24 11.83 14.38 6.26
N PHE A 25 10.56 14.28 6.65
CA PHE A 25 9.73 13.12 6.32
C PHE A 25 8.96 13.39 5.03
N ASP A 26 9.23 12.56 4.01
CA ASP A 26 8.60 12.70 2.70
C ASP A 26 7.36 11.79 2.63
N VAL A 27 6.18 12.37 2.43
CA VAL A 27 4.92 11.62 2.30
C VAL A 27 4.67 11.13 0.88
N LYS A 28 5.42 11.61 -0.11
CA LYS A 28 5.18 11.26 -1.53
C LYS A 28 5.19 9.76 -1.80
N PRO A 29 6.13 8.96 -1.28
CA PRO A 29 6.11 7.52 -1.54
C PRO A 29 4.81 6.85 -1.09
N PHE A 30 4.23 7.31 0.03
CA PHE A 30 2.98 6.76 0.56
C PHE A 30 1.79 7.14 -0.32
N LYS A 31 1.76 8.38 -0.79
CA LYS A 31 0.76 8.84 -1.76
C LYS A 31 0.84 8.04 -3.06
N MET A 32 2.05 7.79 -3.55
CA MET A 32 2.27 7.03 -4.79
C MET A 32 1.77 5.59 -4.65
N ILE A 33 1.97 4.94 -3.50
CA ILE A 33 1.43 3.61 -3.25
C ILE A 33 -0.10 3.65 -3.34
N TYR A 34 -0.74 4.61 -2.67
CA TYR A 34 -2.19 4.77 -2.71
C TYR A 34 -2.70 4.94 -4.15
N GLU A 35 -2.12 5.87 -4.88
CA GLU A 35 -2.54 6.16 -6.26
C GLU A 35 -2.35 4.93 -7.17
N HIS A 36 -1.24 4.21 -7.00
CA HIS A 36 -0.98 2.99 -7.76
C HIS A 36 -2.05 1.92 -7.49
N LYS A 37 -2.43 1.72 -6.23
CA LYS A 37 -3.45 0.72 -5.90
C LYS A 37 -4.82 1.14 -6.44
N GLN A 38 -5.14 2.42 -6.47
CA GLN A 38 -6.38 2.90 -7.08
C GLN A 38 -6.41 2.62 -8.60
N ILE A 39 -5.31 2.88 -9.29
CA ILE A 39 -5.20 2.59 -10.73
C ILE A 39 -5.34 1.09 -10.99
N MET A 40 -4.69 0.26 -10.19
CA MET A 40 -4.79 -1.20 -10.33
C MET A 40 -6.21 -1.69 -10.10
N LEU A 41 -6.90 -1.15 -9.11
CA LEU A 41 -8.30 -1.49 -8.85
C LEU A 41 -9.18 -1.17 -10.04
N GLU A 42 -9.03 0.02 -10.62
CA GLU A 42 -9.78 0.43 -11.81
C GLU A 42 -9.51 -0.50 -12.99
N ARG A 43 -8.25 -0.89 -13.19
CA ARG A 43 -7.89 -1.83 -14.27
C ARG A 43 -8.52 -3.19 -14.09
N ILE A 44 -8.50 -3.71 -12.86
CA ILE A 44 -9.12 -5.00 -12.55
C ILE A 44 -10.63 -4.94 -12.81
N GLN A 45 -11.29 -3.87 -12.38
CA GLN A 45 -12.72 -3.67 -12.63
C GLN A 45 -13.05 -3.64 -14.11
N LYS A 46 -12.24 -2.97 -14.91
CA LYS A 46 -12.42 -2.90 -16.37
C LYS A 46 -12.26 -4.27 -17.03
N VAL A 47 -11.28 -5.06 -16.60
CA VAL A 47 -11.07 -6.41 -17.10
C VAL A 47 -12.27 -7.30 -16.75
N GLU A 48 -12.75 -7.24 -15.52
CA GLU A 48 -13.93 -7.99 -15.11
C GLU A 48 -15.16 -7.62 -15.94
N GLN A 49 -15.38 -6.35 -16.17
CA GLN A 49 -16.49 -5.87 -17.01
C GLN A 49 -16.36 -6.36 -18.44
N TYR A 50 -15.15 -6.29 -19.01
CA TYR A 50 -14.91 -6.71 -20.37
C TYR A 50 -15.22 -8.20 -20.59
N PHE A 51 -14.83 -9.06 -19.65
CA PHE A 51 -15.07 -10.50 -19.74
C PHE A 51 -16.43 -10.92 -19.18
N GLY A 52 -17.19 -10.01 -18.58
CA GLY A 52 -18.50 -10.31 -18.00
C GLY A 52 -18.41 -11.27 -16.81
N VAL A 53 -17.30 -11.24 -16.08
CA VAL A 53 -17.10 -12.09 -14.90
C VAL A 53 -17.49 -11.35 -13.62
N ASP A 54 -17.69 -12.11 -12.54
CA ASP A 54 -18.01 -11.53 -11.22
C ASP A 54 -16.86 -10.66 -10.70
N ASP A 55 -17.21 -9.73 -9.82
CA ASP A 55 -16.30 -8.72 -9.24
C ASP A 55 -15.47 -9.23 -8.05
N VAL A 56 -15.24 -10.54 -7.96
CA VAL A 56 -14.58 -11.17 -6.81
C VAL A 56 -13.17 -10.62 -6.61
N ILE A 57 -12.40 -10.47 -7.70
CA ILE A 57 -11.01 -10.01 -7.60
C ILE A 57 -10.97 -8.53 -7.24
N SER A 58 -11.82 -7.69 -7.86
CA SER A 58 -11.85 -6.27 -7.53
C SER A 58 -12.32 -6.03 -6.11
N CYS A 59 -13.26 -6.81 -5.60
CA CYS A 59 -13.67 -6.73 -4.20
C CYS A 59 -12.52 -7.04 -3.25
N LYS A 60 -11.74 -8.07 -3.54
CA LYS A 60 -10.56 -8.40 -2.73
C LYS A 60 -9.48 -7.32 -2.86
N TYR A 61 -9.25 -6.80 -4.07
CA TYR A 61 -8.25 -5.77 -4.28
C TYR A 61 -8.64 -4.44 -3.65
N SER A 62 -9.94 -4.15 -3.54
CA SER A 62 -10.41 -2.92 -2.87
C SER A 62 -9.95 -2.84 -1.41
N ILE A 63 -9.82 -3.99 -0.75
CA ILE A 63 -9.30 -4.03 0.63
C ILE A 63 -7.83 -3.58 0.65
N ILE A 64 -7.04 -4.01 -0.33
CA ILE A 64 -5.64 -3.58 -0.47
C ILE A 64 -5.57 -2.07 -0.71
N ALA A 65 -6.42 -1.55 -1.59
CA ALA A 65 -6.49 -0.11 -1.87
C ALA A 65 -6.89 0.70 -0.62
N ASP A 66 -7.83 0.19 0.17
CA ASP A 66 -8.24 0.84 1.43
C ASP A 66 -7.09 0.86 2.45
N LYS A 67 -6.32 -0.22 2.54
CA LYS A 67 -5.14 -0.27 3.42
C LYS A 67 -4.05 0.71 2.95
N ALA A 68 -3.88 0.87 1.65
CA ALA A 68 -2.95 1.86 1.11
C ALA A 68 -3.41 3.29 1.42
N LYS A 69 -4.70 3.55 1.39
CA LYS A 69 -5.27 4.85 1.80
C LYS A 69 -5.01 5.13 3.28
N LEU A 70 -5.22 4.12 4.12
CA LEU A 70 -4.93 4.24 5.55
C LEU A 70 -3.44 4.51 5.79
N LEU A 71 -2.56 3.80 5.09
CA LEU A 71 -1.12 4.01 5.18
C LEU A 71 -0.75 5.46 4.86
N TRP A 72 -1.28 6.02 3.78
CA TRP A 72 -1.05 7.41 3.43
C TRP A 72 -1.58 8.37 4.48
N SER A 73 -2.77 8.10 5.04
CA SER A 73 -3.34 8.91 6.11
C SER A 73 -2.45 8.92 7.35
N LEU A 74 -1.87 7.78 7.70
CA LEU A 74 -0.95 7.68 8.84
C LEU A 74 0.38 8.38 8.55
N ALA A 75 0.84 8.37 7.32
CA ALA A 75 2.03 9.13 6.92
C ALA A 75 1.80 10.64 7.09
N LEU A 76 0.63 11.14 6.68
CA LEU A 76 0.25 12.53 6.88
C LEU A 76 0.15 12.87 8.38
N TYR A 77 -0.41 11.98 9.17
CA TYR A 77 -0.48 12.14 10.62
C TYR A 77 0.92 12.28 11.22
N TYR A 78 1.85 11.40 10.84
CA TYR A 78 3.23 11.49 11.32
C TYR A 78 3.88 12.81 10.90
N LYS A 79 3.73 13.21 9.64
CA LYS A 79 4.30 14.46 9.14
C LYS A 79 3.82 15.66 9.94
N ASN A 80 2.54 15.68 10.31
CA ASN A 80 1.93 16.81 11.01
C ASN A 80 2.21 16.84 12.51
N THR A 81 2.40 15.67 13.14
CA THR A 81 2.53 15.56 14.60
C THR A 81 3.93 15.18 15.05
N LEU A 82 4.72 14.52 14.20
CA LEU A 82 6.00 13.90 14.52
C LEU A 82 5.91 12.84 15.61
N HIS A 83 4.69 12.32 15.88
CA HIS A 83 4.48 11.25 16.85
C HIS A 83 4.75 9.89 16.20
N LYS A 84 5.70 9.16 16.80
CA LYS A 84 6.17 7.87 16.26
C LYS A 84 5.24 6.70 16.57
N ASN A 85 4.15 6.93 17.31
CA ASN A 85 3.27 5.87 17.82
C ASN A 85 2.57 5.06 16.72
N LYS A 86 2.48 5.59 15.48
CA LYS A 86 1.85 4.89 14.35
C LYS A 86 2.84 4.31 13.34
N LEU A 87 4.14 4.49 13.54
CA LEU A 87 5.14 4.00 12.58
C LEU A 87 5.13 2.48 12.47
N LYS A 88 4.95 1.78 13.59
CA LYS A 88 4.84 0.31 13.58
C LYS A 88 3.61 -0.15 12.79
N THR A 89 2.48 0.51 12.98
CA THR A 89 1.26 0.22 12.23
C THR A 89 1.48 0.44 10.73
N MET A 90 2.19 1.50 10.36
CA MET A 90 2.53 1.77 8.96
C MET A 90 3.38 0.64 8.36
N ALA A 91 4.39 0.16 9.11
CA ALA A 91 5.21 -0.97 8.67
C ALA A 91 4.36 -2.24 8.47
N GLU A 92 3.46 -2.52 9.40
CA GLU A 92 2.55 -3.66 9.31
C GLU A 92 1.63 -3.54 8.10
N LEU A 93 1.13 -2.34 7.78
CA LEU A 93 0.31 -2.10 6.60
C LEU A 93 1.08 -2.34 5.31
N ILE A 94 2.35 -1.92 5.24
CA ILE A 94 3.19 -2.16 4.06
C ILE A 94 3.36 -3.66 3.84
N GLU A 95 3.67 -4.41 4.89
CA GLU A 95 3.83 -5.86 4.81
C GLU A 95 2.52 -6.55 4.38
N TYR A 96 1.39 -6.11 4.95
CA TYR A 96 0.07 -6.64 4.59
C TYR A 96 -0.25 -6.38 3.11
N ILE A 97 -0.02 -5.17 2.64
CA ILE A 97 -0.28 -4.78 1.24
C ILE A 97 0.56 -5.64 0.30
N ASP A 98 1.85 -5.77 0.58
CA ASP A 98 2.77 -6.55 -0.26
C ASP A 98 2.35 -8.02 -0.32
N TYR A 99 2.13 -8.64 0.84
CA TYR A 99 1.74 -10.04 0.91
C TYR A 99 0.40 -10.30 0.24
N SER A 100 -0.60 -9.48 0.55
CA SER A 100 -1.96 -9.66 0.03
C SER A 100 -2.02 -9.46 -1.48
N GLU A 101 -1.29 -8.48 -2.00
CA GLU A 101 -1.23 -8.24 -3.45
C GLU A 101 -0.55 -9.40 -4.17
N GLN A 102 0.57 -9.89 -3.65
CA GLN A 102 1.27 -11.02 -4.26
C GLN A 102 0.40 -12.28 -4.27
N GLU A 103 -0.27 -12.56 -3.17
CA GLU A 103 -1.17 -13.72 -3.07
C GLU A 103 -2.34 -13.61 -4.05
N LEU A 104 -2.97 -12.44 -4.11
CA LEU A 104 -4.11 -12.21 -5.00
C LEU A 104 -3.72 -12.32 -6.47
N LEU A 105 -2.60 -11.71 -6.86
CA LEU A 105 -2.13 -11.75 -8.25
C LEU A 105 -1.68 -13.16 -8.65
N THR A 106 -1.07 -13.91 -7.75
CA THR A 106 -0.69 -15.31 -7.99
C THR A 106 -1.94 -16.15 -8.25
N ASN A 107 -2.98 -15.98 -7.44
CA ASN A 107 -4.25 -16.67 -7.64
C ASN A 107 -4.93 -16.28 -8.94
N LEU A 108 -4.86 -15.00 -9.31
CA LEU A 108 -5.40 -14.51 -10.57
C LEU A 108 -4.72 -15.17 -11.78
N ILE A 109 -3.39 -15.28 -11.75
CA ILE A 109 -2.63 -15.94 -12.82
C ILE A 109 -3.03 -17.42 -12.95
N SER A 110 -3.30 -18.10 -11.85
CA SER A 110 -3.71 -19.50 -11.88
C SER A 110 -5.13 -19.69 -12.44
N LEU A 111 -5.99 -18.67 -12.31
CA LEU A 111 -7.36 -18.72 -12.84
C LEU A 111 -7.44 -18.41 -14.32
N TYR A 112 -6.49 -17.64 -14.84
CA TYR A 112 -6.44 -17.19 -16.26
C TYR A 112 -5.12 -17.69 -16.87
N PRO A 113 -5.07 -18.95 -17.32
CA PRO A 113 -3.87 -19.52 -17.92
C PRO A 113 -3.48 -18.86 -19.26
#